data_33eeb68edb0fe00ef1d3ad545165a157
#
_entry.id   33eeb68edb0fe00ef1d3ad545165a157
#
_cell.length_a   1.000
_cell.length_b   1.000
_cell.length_c   1.000
_cell.angle_alpha   90.00
_cell.angle_beta   90.00
_cell.angle_gamma   90.00
#
_symmetry.space_group_name_H-M   'P 1'
#
loop_
_entity.id
_entity.type
_entity.pdbx_description
1 polymer ?
#
loop_
_entity_poly.entity_id
_entity_poly.type
_entity_poly.pdbx_seq_one_letter_code
_entity_poly.pdbx_strand_id
1 'polypeptide(L)'
;EAANDEQMESLERKLRGLEAQYAKLVQSIESEREAIREAFGLQSKLDESKDKSHSRGVEFEDAISEHLAMITGIYGDESQDIGDKTDGIGLSKVGDHLVTVKSGGNTKGNIVFEDKSGAFSLGGKSSIVSQLKTAMTNYGATAAIGVVNASKAPARVREAGYLRIQSNIHLVCVDWDNDDYSGLDILYPIVRELAIVDHDSDTGETSGVDHEAIINICNDCLAKLKDFNKMKRNLRDGAAKTILNVADEIEIVQHQWNDSFKQIIRLLRGGSSE
;
A
#
# COMPACT_ATOMS: atom_id res chain seq x y z
N GLU A 1 0.53 2.42 -71.06
CA GLU A 1 -0.26 3.45 -70.38
C GLU A 1 -1.43 2.84 -69.57
N ALA A 2 -2.34 2.09 -70.24
CA ALA A 2 -3.53 1.51 -69.55
C ALA A 2 -3.21 0.56 -68.36
N ALA A 3 -2.16 -0.25 -68.41
CA ALA A 3 -1.78 -1.15 -67.34
C ALA A 3 -1.20 -0.43 -66.12
N ASN A 4 -0.63 0.76 -66.33
CA ASN A 4 -0.10 1.60 -65.23
C ASN A 4 -1.23 2.33 -64.52
N ASP A 5 -2.29 2.69 -65.23
CA ASP A 5 -3.48 3.36 -64.67
C ASP A 5 -4.30 2.39 -63.82
N GLU A 6 -4.46 1.11 -64.21
CA GLU A 6 -5.13 0.10 -63.37
C GLU A 6 -4.36 -0.22 -62.08
N GLN A 7 -3.02 -0.24 -62.16
CA GLN A 7 -2.17 -0.42 -60.95
C GLN A 7 -2.28 0.77 -60.02
N MET A 8 -2.30 1.98 -60.53
CA MET A 8 -2.49 3.21 -59.72
C MET A 8 -3.85 3.24 -59.04
N GLU A 9 -4.96 2.92 -59.73
CA GLU A 9 -6.28 2.83 -59.12
C GLU A 9 -6.37 1.73 -58.04
N SER A 10 -5.67 0.61 -58.22
CA SER A 10 -5.61 -0.46 -57.24
C SER A 10 -4.86 -0.03 -55.98
N LEU A 11 -3.74 0.68 -56.12
CA LEU A 11 -2.96 1.25 -55.05
C LEU A 11 -3.75 2.32 -54.26
N GLU A 12 -4.45 3.21 -54.96
CA GLU A 12 -5.29 4.22 -54.32
C GLU A 12 -6.45 3.60 -53.54
N ARG A 13 -7.05 2.51 -54.01
CA ARG A 13 -8.07 1.78 -53.27
C ARG A 13 -7.54 1.13 -52.00
N LYS A 14 -6.34 0.54 -52.07
CA LYS A 14 -5.66 -0.02 -50.88
C LYS A 14 -5.26 1.05 -49.90
N LEU A 15 -4.78 2.19 -50.36
CA LEU A 15 -4.40 3.33 -49.52
C LEU A 15 -5.61 3.87 -48.76
N ARG A 16 -6.75 4.11 -49.41
CA ARG A 16 -8.00 4.54 -48.80
C ARG A 16 -8.52 3.51 -47.77
N GLY A 17 -8.34 2.21 -48.06
CA GLY A 17 -8.68 1.15 -47.12
C GLY A 17 -7.83 1.18 -45.86
N LEU A 18 -6.52 1.40 -45.99
CA LEU A 18 -5.58 1.53 -44.86
C LEU A 18 -5.85 2.81 -44.05
N GLU A 19 -6.11 3.94 -44.72
CA GLU A 19 -6.48 5.19 -44.04
C GLU A 19 -7.74 5.04 -43.17
N ALA A 20 -8.76 4.33 -43.71
CA ALA A 20 -9.99 4.08 -42.94
C ALA A 20 -9.77 3.13 -41.77
N GLN A 21 -8.90 2.13 -41.88
CA GLN A 21 -8.54 1.24 -40.78
C GLN A 21 -7.73 1.98 -39.71
N TYR A 22 -6.77 2.81 -40.13
CA TYR A 22 -5.97 3.63 -39.20
C TYR A 22 -6.83 4.62 -38.44
N ALA A 23 -7.75 5.32 -39.11
CA ALA A 23 -8.67 6.25 -38.47
C ALA A 23 -9.54 5.55 -37.39
N LYS A 24 -10.02 4.33 -37.68
CA LYS A 24 -10.77 3.53 -36.71
C LYS A 24 -9.91 3.10 -35.53
N LEU A 25 -8.66 2.72 -35.76
CA LEU A 25 -7.74 2.32 -34.69
C LEU A 25 -7.42 3.52 -33.76
N VAL A 26 -7.14 4.69 -34.34
CA VAL A 26 -6.91 5.92 -33.56
C VAL A 26 -8.14 6.27 -32.71
N GLN A 27 -9.32 6.20 -33.28
CA GLN A 27 -10.57 6.48 -32.55
C GLN A 27 -10.81 5.45 -31.41
N SER A 28 -10.47 4.18 -31.63
CA SER A 28 -10.54 3.14 -30.59
C SER A 28 -9.59 3.44 -29.43
N ILE A 29 -8.34 3.79 -29.73
CA ILE A 29 -7.32 4.13 -28.72
C ILE A 29 -7.72 5.38 -27.94
N GLU A 30 -8.25 6.40 -28.61
CA GLU A 30 -8.74 7.61 -27.93
C GLU A 30 -9.91 7.32 -26.98
N SER A 31 -10.86 6.47 -27.41
CA SER A 31 -11.99 6.09 -26.57
C SER A 31 -11.57 5.24 -25.36
N GLU A 32 -10.63 4.33 -25.53
CA GLU A 32 -10.07 3.54 -24.41
C GLU A 32 -9.29 4.43 -23.43
N ARG A 33 -8.52 5.40 -23.92
CA ARG A 33 -7.80 6.39 -23.10
C ARG A 33 -8.75 7.26 -22.30
N GLU A 34 -9.85 7.70 -22.89
CA GLU A 34 -10.90 8.46 -22.18
C GLU A 34 -11.59 7.59 -21.11
N ALA A 35 -11.92 6.36 -21.44
CA ALA A 35 -12.52 5.41 -20.48
C ALA A 35 -11.58 5.13 -19.29
N ILE A 36 -10.28 5.00 -19.53
CA ILE A 36 -9.27 4.87 -18.48
C ILE A 36 -9.20 6.13 -17.62
N ARG A 37 -9.16 7.32 -18.23
CA ARG A 37 -9.17 8.59 -17.49
C ARG A 37 -10.42 8.77 -16.64
N GLU A 38 -11.60 8.42 -17.20
CA GLU A 38 -12.86 8.47 -16.46
C GLU A 38 -12.88 7.47 -15.30
N ALA A 39 -12.39 6.24 -15.51
CA ALA A 39 -12.28 5.23 -14.47
C ALA A 39 -11.39 5.69 -13.32
N PHE A 40 -10.21 6.26 -13.61
CA PHE A 40 -9.34 6.86 -12.58
C PHE A 40 -9.97 8.07 -11.89
N GLY A 41 -10.66 8.94 -12.64
CA GLY A 41 -11.33 10.12 -12.08
C GLY A 41 -12.54 9.75 -11.21
N LEU A 42 -13.29 8.71 -11.58
CA LEU A 42 -14.39 8.16 -10.78
C LEU A 42 -13.88 7.46 -9.53
N GLN A 43 -12.79 6.70 -9.64
CA GLN A 43 -12.15 6.03 -8.51
C GLN A 43 -11.67 7.07 -7.48
N SER A 44 -10.98 8.13 -7.92
CA SER A 44 -10.52 9.21 -7.04
C SER A 44 -11.68 9.91 -6.32
N LYS A 45 -12.80 10.18 -7.01
CA LYS A 45 -14.00 10.79 -6.40
C LYS A 45 -14.73 9.84 -5.44
N LEU A 46 -14.75 8.55 -5.74
CA LEU A 46 -15.31 7.53 -4.85
C LEU A 46 -14.47 7.41 -3.57
N ASP A 47 -13.14 7.44 -3.70
CA ASP A 47 -12.22 7.37 -2.58
C ASP A 47 -12.34 8.62 -1.68
N GLU A 48 -12.43 9.83 -2.26
CA GLU A 48 -12.71 11.05 -1.52
C GLU A 48 -14.06 11.04 -0.80
N SER A 49 -15.08 10.41 -1.40
CA SER A 49 -16.40 10.27 -0.79
C SER A 49 -16.39 9.24 0.35
N LYS A 50 -15.69 8.13 0.19
CA LYS A 50 -15.52 7.09 1.21
C LYS A 50 -14.71 7.59 2.40
N ASP A 51 -13.68 8.41 2.18
CA ASP A 51 -12.86 9.02 3.23
C ASP A 51 -13.66 9.91 4.22
N LYS A 52 -14.79 10.42 3.79
CA LYS A 52 -15.69 11.21 4.65
C LYS A 52 -16.67 10.36 5.44
N SER A 53 -16.70 9.06 5.22
CA SER A 53 -17.67 8.18 5.86
C SER A 53 -17.04 7.34 6.97
N HIS A 54 -17.75 7.26 8.09
CA HIS A 54 -17.43 6.37 9.22
C HIS A 54 -17.26 4.90 8.77
N SER A 55 -17.89 4.50 7.64
CA SER A 55 -17.78 3.17 7.09
C SER A 55 -16.35 2.76 6.68
N ARG A 56 -15.52 3.70 6.20
CA ARG A 56 -14.13 3.39 5.83
C ARG A 56 -13.24 3.08 7.04
N GLY A 57 -13.54 3.69 8.19
CA GLY A 57 -12.88 3.35 9.46
C GLY A 57 -13.14 1.90 9.82
N VAL A 58 -14.41 1.52 9.87
CA VAL A 58 -14.85 0.15 10.20
C VAL A 58 -14.29 -0.87 9.20
N GLU A 59 -14.37 -0.60 7.89
CA GLU A 59 -13.81 -1.49 6.87
C GLU A 59 -12.30 -1.71 7.02
N PHE A 60 -11.56 -0.69 7.45
CA PHE A 60 -10.12 -0.80 7.72
C PHE A 60 -9.83 -1.62 8.99
N GLU A 61 -10.55 -1.36 10.06
CA GLU A 61 -10.45 -2.11 11.32
C GLU A 61 -10.80 -3.58 11.11
N ASP A 62 -11.87 -3.89 10.35
CA ASP A 62 -12.25 -5.26 9.99
C ASP A 62 -11.14 -5.96 9.20
N ALA A 63 -10.56 -5.29 8.20
CA ALA A 63 -9.47 -5.84 7.39
C ALA A 63 -8.21 -6.12 8.22
N ILE A 64 -7.87 -5.23 9.16
CA ILE A 64 -6.75 -5.45 10.10
C ILE A 64 -7.09 -6.61 11.06
N SER A 65 -8.33 -6.71 11.55
CA SER A 65 -8.77 -7.80 12.41
C SER A 65 -8.59 -9.16 11.74
N GLU A 66 -9.06 -9.29 10.49
CA GLU A 66 -8.90 -10.52 9.70
C GLU A 66 -7.43 -10.87 9.48
N HIS A 67 -6.62 -9.86 9.13
CA HIS A 67 -5.19 -10.07 8.90
C HIS A 67 -4.45 -10.46 10.20
N LEU A 68 -4.77 -9.81 11.33
CA LEU A 68 -4.23 -10.16 12.64
C LEU A 68 -4.60 -11.59 13.04
N ALA A 69 -5.86 -12.01 12.83
CA ALA A 69 -6.27 -13.39 13.12
C ALA A 69 -5.44 -14.41 12.32
N MET A 70 -5.12 -14.08 11.06
CA MET A 70 -4.29 -14.94 10.21
C MET A 70 -2.85 -15.01 10.73
N ILE A 71 -2.17 -13.89 10.95
CA ILE A 71 -0.75 -13.89 11.36
C ILE A 71 -0.55 -14.42 12.78
N THR A 72 -1.44 -14.08 13.73
CA THR A 72 -1.35 -14.58 15.10
C THR A 72 -1.58 -16.10 15.18
N GLY A 73 -2.49 -16.61 14.34
CA GLY A 73 -2.75 -18.05 14.25
C GLY A 73 -1.52 -18.87 13.86
N ILE A 74 -0.58 -18.31 13.07
CA ILE A 74 0.68 -18.97 12.70
C ILE A 74 1.54 -19.27 13.94
N TYR A 75 1.49 -18.41 14.96
CA TYR A 75 2.28 -18.52 16.19
C TYR A 75 1.51 -19.16 17.35
N GLY A 76 0.22 -19.45 17.17
CA GLY A 76 -0.66 -19.94 18.23
C GLY A 76 -1.05 -18.88 19.25
N ASP A 77 -0.91 -17.61 18.88
CA ASP A 77 -1.36 -16.47 19.67
C ASP A 77 -2.87 -16.23 19.46
N GLU A 78 -3.52 -15.49 20.36
CA GLU A 78 -4.95 -15.20 20.27
C GLU A 78 -5.19 -13.72 20.03
N SER A 79 -5.83 -13.37 18.91
CA SER A 79 -6.28 -12.02 18.64
C SER A 79 -7.75 -11.83 19.03
N GLN A 80 -8.08 -10.66 19.56
CA GLN A 80 -9.41 -10.28 19.99
C GLN A 80 -9.68 -8.83 19.60
N ASP A 81 -10.82 -8.57 18.97
CA ASP A 81 -11.35 -7.23 18.79
C ASP A 81 -11.85 -6.67 20.13
N ILE A 82 -11.36 -5.48 20.48
CA ILE A 82 -11.66 -4.78 21.72
C ILE A 82 -12.22 -3.37 21.49
N GLY A 83 -12.37 -2.92 20.23
CA GLY A 83 -12.76 -1.57 19.85
C GLY A 83 -14.08 -1.10 20.47
N ASP A 84 -15.03 -2.00 20.64
CA ASP A 84 -16.32 -1.72 21.28
C ASP A 84 -16.40 -2.10 22.77
N LYS A 85 -15.33 -2.65 23.33
CA LYS A 85 -15.32 -3.16 24.70
C LYS A 85 -14.80 -2.12 25.70
N THR A 86 -15.43 -2.09 26.87
CA THR A 86 -15.01 -1.29 28.03
C THR A 86 -14.42 -2.16 29.13
N ASP A 87 -13.86 -3.32 28.76
CA ASP A 87 -13.43 -4.36 29.71
C ASP A 87 -12.05 -4.11 30.33
N GLY A 88 -11.36 -3.04 29.91
CA GLY A 88 -10.07 -2.65 30.46
C GLY A 88 -10.17 -1.97 31.82
N ILE A 89 -9.07 -1.94 32.57
CA ILE A 89 -8.95 -1.35 33.94
C ILE A 89 -9.36 0.14 33.94
N GLY A 90 -9.30 0.83 32.80
CA GLY A 90 -9.43 2.29 32.70
C GLY A 90 -10.77 2.84 32.21
N LEU A 91 -11.79 2.03 31.92
CA LEU A 91 -13.12 2.46 31.42
C LEU A 91 -13.09 3.33 30.14
N SER A 92 -11.96 3.48 29.48
CA SER A 92 -11.84 4.24 28.24
C SER A 92 -11.78 3.29 27.03
N LYS A 93 -12.61 3.55 26.03
CA LYS A 93 -12.54 2.87 24.72
C LYS A 93 -11.26 3.30 24.00
N VAL A 94 -10.19 2.56 24.18
CA VAL A 94 -8.89 2.82 23.52
C VAL A 94 -8.22 1.50 23.21
N GLY A 95 -7.77 1.36 21.98
CA GLY A 95 -7.28 0.12 21.40
C GLY A 95 -8.36 -0.59 20.62
N ASP A 96 -8.01 -1.03 19.40
CA ASP A 96 -8.93 -1.71 18.50
C ASP A 96 -8.79 -3.22 18.60
N HIS A 97 -7.54 -3.73 18.78
CA HIS A 97 -7.29 -5.17 18.95
C HIS A 97 -6.32 -5.45 20.09
N LEU A 98 -6.53 -6.62 20.72
CA LEU A 98 -5.66 -7.19 21.75
C LEU A 98 -5.15 -8.55 21.27
N VAL A 99 -3.84 -8.73 21.27
CA VAL A 99 -3.23 -10.03 21.01
C VAL A 99 -2.59 -10.58 22.29
N THR A 100 -3.04 -11.76 22.71
CA THR A 100 -2.41 -12.52 23.79
C THR A 100 -1.32 -13.41 23.23
N VAL A 101 -0.08 -13.09 23.55
CA VAL A 101 1.12 -13.82 23.11
C VAL A 101 1.27 -15.09 23.92
N LYS A 102 1.44 -16.21 23.21
CA LYS A 102 1.63 -17.55 23.81
C LYS A 102 2.95 -18.18 23.41
N SER A 103 3.60 -18.84 24.34
CA SER A 103 4.80 -19.64 24.09
C SER A 103 4.83 -20.84 25.01
N GLY A 104 5.07 -22.05 24.47
CA GLY A 104 5.07 -23.27 25.24
C GLY A 104 3.75 -23.57 25.95
N GLY A 105 2.61 -23.08 25.43
CA GLY A 105 1.28 -23.24 26.03
C GLY A 105 0.95 -22.21 27.13
N ASN A 106 1.86 -21.32 27.48
CA ASN A 106 1.68 -20.30 28.49
C ASN A 106 1.52 -18.90 27.87
N THR A 107 0.74 -18.04 28.51
CA THR A 107 0.66 -16.62 28.17
C THR A 107 1.95 -15.92 28.58
N LYS A 108 2.57 -15.18 27.65
CA LYS A 108 3.82 -14.45 27.83
C LYS A 108 3.63 -12.93 27.85
N GLY A 109 2.46 -12.43 27.52
CA GLY A 109 2.14 -11.02 27.55
C GLY A 109 1.03 -10.66 26.59
N ASN A 110 0.74 -9.36 26.52
CA ASN A 110 -0.27 -8.80 25.64
C ASN A 110 0.36 -7.73 24.73
N ILE A 111 -0.12 -7.67 23.50
CA ILE A 111 0.20 -6.60 22.53
C ILE A 111 -1.13 -5.94 22.15
N VAL A 112 -1.23 -4.62 22.31
CA VAL A 112 -2.40 -3.85 21.86
C VAL A 112 -2.16 -3.21 20.51
N PHE A 113 -3.23 -3.08 19.73
CA PHE A 113 -3.22 -2.43 18.43
C PHE A 113 -4.19 -1.26 18.43
N GLU A 114 -3.83 -0.25 17.66
CA GLU A 114 -4.67 0.94 17.39
C GLU A 114 -4.62 1.22 15.90
N ASP A 115 -5.76 1.22 15.23
CA ASP A 115 -5.89 1.32 13.79
C ASP A 115 -6.28 2.73 13.36
N LYS A 116 -5.65 3.25 12.32
CA LYS A 116 -5.97 4.58 11.77
C LYS A 116 -6.03 4.55 10.26
N SER A 117 -7.26 4.52 9.74
CA SER A 117 -7.54 4.66 8.30
C SER A 117 -7.43 6.11 7.81
N GLY A 118 -7.73 7.08 8.69
CA GLY A 118 -7.76 8.51 8.42
C GLY A 118 -6.51 9.26 8.87
N ALA A 119 -6.57 10.60 8.81
CA ALA A 119 -5.50 11.46 9.29
C ALA A 119 -5.36 11.39 10.81
N PHE A 120 -4.14 11.32 11.30
CA PHE A 120 -3.82 11.26 12.73
C PHE A 120 -2.61 12.14 13.08
N SER A 121 -2.42 12.42 14.37
CA SER A 121 -1.25 13.13 14.88
C SER A 121 -0.35 12.22 15.72
N LEU A 122 0.96 12.51 15.71
CA LEU A 122 1.96 11.82 16.54
C LEU A 122 2.12 12.45 17.92
N GLY A 123 1.67 13.68 18.11
CA GLY A 123 1.82 14.45 19.34
C GLY A 123 0.50 15.01 19.87
N GLY A 124 0.43 15.31 21.16
CA GLY A 124 -0.77 15.83 21.83
C GLY A 124 -1.59 14.75 22.55
N LYS A 125 -2.62 15.20 23.27
CA LYS A 125 -3.42 14.31 24.15
C LYS A 125 -4.25 13.28 23.37
N SER A 126 -4.68 13.60 22.15
CA SER A 126 -5.47 12.72 21.28
C SER A 126 -4.64 12.08 20.16
N SER A 127 -3.31 12.07 20.30
CA SER A 127 -2.43 11.43 19.31
C SER A 127 -2.51 9.91 19.39
N ILE A 128 -2.21 9.23 18.29
CA ILE A 128 -2.12 7.76 18.25
C ILE A 128 -1.15 7.23 19.34
N VAL A 129 -0.05 7.94 19.60
CA VAL A 129 0.91 7.57 20.63
C VAL A 129 0.29 7.64 22.04
N SER A 130 -0.55 8.65 22.31
CA SER A 130 -1.28 8.75 23.57
C SER A 130 -2.32 7.64 23.71
N GLN A 131 -3.03 7.31 22.64
CA GLN A 131 -4.01 6.23 22.62
C GLN A 131 -3.34 4.88 22.88
N LEU A 132 -2.23 4.57 22.18
CA LEU A 132 -1.46 3.35 22.41
C LEU A 132 -0.97 3.21 23.85
N LYS A 133 -0.45 4.28 24.45
CA LYS A 133 -0.04 4.28 25.88
C LYS A 133 -1.19 3.99 26.84
N THR A 134 -2.34 4.60 26.56
CA THR A 134 -3.53 4.38 27.37
C THR A 134 -4.03 2.95 27.22
N ALA A 135 -4.07 2.41 26.00
CA ALA A 135 -4.44 1.03 25.72
C ALA A 135 -3.50 0.04 26.41
N MET A 136 -2.18 0.27 26.34
CA MET A 136 -1.21 -0.56 27.08
C MET A 136 -1.50 -0.62 28.56
N THR A 137 -1.83 0.53 29.18
CA THR A 137 -2.16 0.60 30.61
C THR A 137 -3.46 -0.13 30.91
N ASN A 138 -4.49 0.06 30.07
CA ASN A 138 -5.81 -0.54 30.27
C ASN A 138 -5.80 -2.07 30.19
N TYR A 139 -5.00 -2.62 29.30
CA TYR A 139 -4.96 -4.07 29.03
C TYR A 139 -3.71 -4.75 29.59
N GLY A 140 -2.87 -4.05 30.37
CA GLY A 140 -1.63 -4.60 30.91
C GLY A 140 -0.70 -5.11 29.79
N ALA A 141 -0.69 -4.42 28.65
CA ALA A 141 0.09 -4.86 27.51
C ALA A 141 1.56 -4.44 27.63
N THR A 142 2.47 -5.33 27.24
CA THR A 142 3.92 -5.11 27.26
C THR A 142 4.37 -4.31 26.04
N ALA A 143 3.64 -4.40 24.94
CA ALA A 143 3.94 -3.67 23.70
C ALA A 143 2.66 -3.14 23.03
N ALA A 144 2.84 -2.17 22.11
CA ALA A 144 1.76 -1.59 21.33
C ALA A 144 2.19 -1.34 19.88
N ILE A 145 1.27 -1.59 18.95
CA ILE A 145 1.46 -1.37 17.51
C ILE A 145 0.33 -0.49 16.99
N GLY A 146 0.66 0.68 16.44
CA GLY A 146 -0.27 1.47 15.64
C GLY A 146 -0.19 1.04 14.17
N VAL A 147 -1.32 0.59 13.62
CA VAL A 147 -1.44 0.23 12.22
C VAL A 147 -2.10 1.39 11.48
N VAL A 148 -1.43 1.96 10.50
CA VAL A 148 -1.89 3.17 9.85
C VAL A 148 -1.94 2.99 8.34
N ASN A 149 -3.02 3.49 7.72
CA ASN A 149 -3.12 3.47 6.26
C ASN A 149 -2.07 4.42 5.65
N ALA A 150 -1.23 3.88 4.77
CA ALA A 150 -0.12 4.59 4.14
C ALA A 150 -0.58 5.83 3.37
N SER A 151 -1.77 5.81 2.73
CA SER A 151 -2.31 6.93 1.96
C SER A 151 -2.62 8.16 2.82
N LYS A 152 -2.90 7.99 4.12
CA LYS A 152 -3.27 9.06 5.07
C LYS A 152 -2.19 9.33 6.13
N ALA A 153 -1.16 8.50 6.18
CA ALA A 153 -0.08 8.65 7.15
C ALA A 153 0.72 9.95 6.92
N PRO A 154 1.17 10.64 7.99
CA PRO A 154 2.09 11.75 7.88
C PRO A 154 3.33 11.35 7.07
N ALA A 155 3.89 12.29 6.29
CA ALA A 155 5.01 12.02 5.37
C ALA A 155 6.15 11.26 6.05
N ARG A 156 6.54 11.66 7.26
CA ARG A 156 7.61 10.98 8.02
C ARG A 156 7.32 9.50 8.28
N VAL A 157 6.07 9.13 8.58
CA VAL A 157 5.66 7.74 8.87
C VAL A 157 5.55 6.97 7.56
N ARG A 158 4.89 7.56 6.57
CA ARG A 158 4.70 6.98 5.24
C ARG A 158 6.02 6.70 4.53
N GLU A 159 6.97 7.64 4.59
CA GLU A 159 8.28 7.48 3.95
C GLU A 159 9.14 6.41 4.64
N ALA A 160 9.05 6.29 5.94
CA ALA A 160 9.73 5.24 6.68
C ALA A 160 9.03 3.87 6.57
N GLY A 161 7.70 3.86 6.35
CA GLY A 161 6.86 2.65 6.39
C GLY A 161 6.74 2.01 7.78
N TYR A 162 7.70 2.33 8.65
CA TYR A 162 7.78 1.89 10.05
C TYR A 162 8.46 2.98 10.88
N LEU A 163 7.95 3.18 12.11
CA LEU A 163 8.55 4.11 13.06
C LEU A 163 8.49 3.53 14.48
N ARG A 164 9.66 3.35 15.10
CA ARG A 164 9.74 3.05 16.52
C ARG A 164 9.61 4.36 17.33
N ILE A 165 8.59 4.46 18.15
CA ILE A 165 8.31 5.63 18.99
C ILE A 165 9.04 5.52 20.33
N GLN A 166 8.92 4.35 20.95
CA GLN A 166 9.59 3.95 22.19
C GLN A 166 10.07 2.51 22.08
N SER A 167 10.73 1.97 23.09
CA SER A 167 11.22 0.59 23.09
C SER A 167 10.12 -0.42 22.71
N ASN A 168 8.90 -0.18 23.16
CA ASN A 168 7.76 -1.09 23.05
C ASN A 168 6.54 -0.45 22.36
N ILE A 169 6.68 0.71 21.72
CA ILE A 169 5.62 1.35 20.93
C ILE A 169 6.08 1.56 19.50
N HIS A 170 5.37 0.96 18.56
CA HIS A 170 5.69 0.90 17.16
C HIS A 170 4.56 1.44 16.30
N LEU A 171 4.86 2.04 15.16
CA LEU A 171 3.90 2.38 14.12
C LEU A 171 4.32 1.70 12.82
N VAL A 172 3.36 1.13 12.11
CA VAL A 172 3.57 0.52 10.80
C VAL A 172 2.55 1.03 9.80
N CYS A 173 3.01 1.33 8.58
CA CYS A 173 2.12 1.63 7.48
C CYS A 173 1.74 0.36 6.74
N VAL A 174 0.46 0.21 6.44
CA VAL A 174 -0.08 -0.79 5.52
C VAL A 174 -0.66 -0.07 4.30
N ASP A 175 -0.48 -0.61 3.12
CA ASP A 175 -1.09 -0.10 1.89
C ASP A 175 -2.38 -0.88 1.65
N TRP A 176 -3.40 -0.53 2.46
CA TRP A 176 -4.69 -1.22 2.45
C TRP A 176 -5.39 -1.15 1.08
N ASP A 177 -5.24 -0.03 0.38
CA ASP A 177 -5.84 0.16 -0.94
C ASP A 177 -5.27 -0.83 -1.99
N ASN A 178 -4.08 -1.40 -1.74
CA ASN A 178 -3.42 -2.41 -2.57
C ASN A 178 -3.25 -3.77 -1.86
N ASP A 179 -3.97 -4.00 -0.78
CA ASP A 179 -3.95 -5.26 0.01
C ASP A 179 -2.53 -5.66 0.47
N ASP A 180 -1.73 -4.67 0.89
CA ASP A 180 -0.33 -4.86 1.24
C ASP A 180 -0.08 -4.63 2.72
N TYR A 181 -0.04 -5.73 3.46
CA TYR A 181 0.21 -5.80 4.90
C TYR A 181 1.63 -6.24 5.26
N SER A 182 2.54 -6.32 4.29
CA SER A 182 3.90 -6.88 4.48
C SER A 182 4.70 -6.20 5.60
N GLY A 183 4.45 -4.92 5.88
CA GLY A 183 5.06 -4.22 7.01
C GLY A 183 4.62 -4.81 8.36
N LEU A 184 3.34 -5.14 8.49
CA LEU A 184 2.77 -5.76 9.69
C LEU A 184 3.22 -7.21 9.83
N ASP A 185 3.29 -7.97 8.73
CA ASP A 185 3.76 -9.36 8.71
C ASP A 185 5.19 -9.49 9.23
N ILE A 186 6.04 -8.49 8.97
CA ILE A 186 7.43 -8.48 9.45
C ILE A 186 7.50 -7.93 10.88
N LEU A 187 6.71 -6.91 11.20
CA LEU A 187 6.79 -6.24 12.52
C LEU A 187 6.23 -7.12 13.63
N TYR A 188 5.07 -7.76 13.42
CA TYR A 188 4.40 -8.53 14.46
C TYR A 188 5.30 -9.61 15.11
N PRO A 189 5.92 -10.53 14.34
CA PRO A 189 6.79 -11.55 14.95
C PRO A 189 7.96 -10.96 15.72
N ILE A 190 8.52 -9.83 15.29
CA ILE A 190 9.63 -9.18 16.00
C ILE A 190 9.16 -8.63 17.35
N VAL A 191 8.02 -7.93 17.38
CA VAL A 191 7.46 -7.35 18.63
C VAL A 191 7.00 -8.48 19.56
N ARG A 192 6.48 -9.56 19.00
CA ARG A 192 6.12 -10.77 19.73
C ARG A 192 7.31 -11.37 20.50
N GLU A 193 8.43 -11.57 19.81
CA GLU A 193 9.63 -12.12 20.46
C GLU A 193 10.19 -11.16 21.53
N LEU A 194 10.15 -9.86 21.31
CA LEU A 194 10.52 -8.87 22.32
C LEU A 194 9.62 -8.95 23.55
N ALA A 195 8.30 -9.13 23.37
CA ALA A 195 7.35 -9.27 24.47
C ALA A 195 7.60 -10.56 25.29
N ILE A 196 7.98 -11.65 24.62
CA ILE A 196 8.36 -12.91 25.33
C ILE A 196 9.63 -12.69 26.15
N VAL A 197 10.66 -12.09 25.58
CA VAL A 197 11.91 -11.81 26.26
C VAL A 197 11.72 -10.92 27.48
N ASP A 198 10.90 -9.86 27.35
CA ASP A 198 10.58 -8.97 28.47
C ASP A 198 9.88 -9.75 29.60
N HIS A 199 8.89 -10.59 29.29
CA HIS A 199 8.20 -11.43 30.26
C HIS A 199 9.15 -12.41 30.97
N ASP A 200 9.98 -13.13 30.21
CA ASP A 200 10.88 -14.13 30.76
C ASP A 200 11.95 -13.50 31.65
N SER A 201 12.37 -12.27 31.33
CA SER A 201 13.29 -11.47 32.15
C SER A 201 12.66 -11.05 33.48
N ASP A 202 11.37 -10.64 33.46
CA ASP A 202 10.65 -10.19 34.65
C ASP A 202 10.29 -11.36 35.58
N THR A 203 9.99 -12.53 35.02
CA THR A 203 9.63 -13.74 35.81
C THR A 203 10.82 -14.55 36.28
N GLY A 204 12.02 -14.25 35.79
CA GLY A 204 13.24 -15.03 36.09
C GLY A 204 13.25 -16.40 35.42
N GLU A 205 12.40 -16.64 34.42
CA GLU A 205 12.38 -17.84 33.60
C GLU A 205 13.57 -17.88 32.65
N THR A 206 14.78 -18.07 33.20
CA THR A 206 16.00 -18.20 32.39
C THR A 206 16.14 -19.61 31.85
N SER A 207 15.63 -19.86 30.68
CA SER A 207 15.66 -21.16 30.00
C SER A 207 16.96 -21.40 29.19
N GLY A 208 18.09 -20.79 29.58
CA GLY A 208 19.34 -20.89 28.82
C GLY A 208 19.33 -20.18 27.46
N VAL A 209 18.33 -19.35 27.24
CA VAL A 209 18.18 -18.54 26.03
C VAL A 209 18.98 -17.25 26.18
N ASP A 210 19.76 -16.91 25.15
CA ASP A 210 20.49 -15.64 25.10
C ASP A 210 19.54 -14.49 24.70
N HIS A 211 18.89 -13.89 25.70
CA HIS A 211 17.95 -12.79 25.52
C HIS A 211 18.61 -11.56 24.84
N GLU A 212 19.88 -11.28 25.16
CA GLU A 212 20.59 -10.15 24.55
C GLU A 212 20.81 -10.39 23.03
N ALA A 213 21.16 -11.61 22.65
CA ALA A 213 21.29 -11.98 21.24
C ALA A 213 19.94 -11.84 20.50
N ILE A 214 18.82 -12.26 21.10
CA ILE A 214 17.50 -12.10 20.51
C ILE A 214 17.14 -10.61 20.33
N ILE A 215 17.33 -9.79 21.37
CA ILE A 215 17.08 -8.34 21.29
C ILE A 215 17.89 -7.70 20.18
N ASN A 216 19.17 -8.07 20.04
CA ASN A 216 20.05 -7.55 18.99
C ASN A 216 19.56 -7.94 17.59
N ILE A 217 19.19 -9.20 17.38
CA ILE A 217 18.62 -9.68 16.10
C ILE A 217 17.30 -8.94 15.79
N CYS A 218 16.41 -8.80 16.76
CA CYS A 218 15.16 -8.06 16.59
C CYS A 218 15.41 -6.59 16.19
N ASN A 219 16.34 -5.92 16.83
CA ASN A 219 16.71 -4.54 16.50
C ASN A 219 17.28 -4.43 15.08
N ASP A 220 18.12 -5.37 14.66
CA ASP A 220 18.65 -5.44 13.29
C ASP A 220 17.54 -5.67 12.26
N CYS A 221 16.57 -6.53 12.55
CA CYS A 221 15.40 -6.76 11.69
C CYS A 221 14.55 -5.50 11.57
N LEU A 222 14.30 -4.78 12.68
CA LEU A 222 13.58 -3.51 12.68
C LEU A 222 14.29 -2.42 11.85
N ALA A 223 15.62 -2.38 11.88
CA ALA A 223 16.38 -1.47 11.04
C ALA A 223 16.21 -1.82 9.54
N LYS A 224 16.31 -3.12 9.19
CA LYS A 224 16.14 -3.61 7.82
C LYS A 224 14.72 -3.43 7.28
N LEU A 225 13.69 -3.47 8.13
CA LEU A 225 12.31 -3.22 7.72
C LEU A 225 12.15 -1.84 7.09
N LYS A 226 12.83 -0.83 7.63
CA LYS A 226 12.84 0.52 7.04
C LYS A 226 13.45 0.54 5.64
N ASP A 227 14.54 -0.17 5.44
CA ASP A 227 15.22 -0.26 4.13
C ASP A 227 14.38 -1.05 3.13
N PHE A 228 13.72 -2.13 3.56
CA PHE A 228 12.78 -2.89 2.76
C PHE A 228 11.62 -2.01 2.26
N ASN A 229 10.97 -1.25 3.14
CA ASN A 229 9.89 -0.35 2.77
C ASN A 229 10.35 0.75 1.79
N LYS A 230 11.57 1.27 1.96
CA LYS A 230 12.16 2.22 1.02
C LYS A 230 12.41 1.59 -0.36
N MET A 231 12.94 0.38 -0.40
CA MET A 231 13.19 -0.35 -1.65
C MET A 231 11.89 -0.66 -2.39
N LYS A 232 10.87 -1.14 -1.69
CA LYS A 232 9.54 -1.43 -2.24
C LYS A 232 8.90 -0.18 -2.85
N ARG A 233 8.96 0.96 -2.18
CA ARG A 233 8.48 2.24 -2.72
C ARG A 233 9.24 2.63 -3.99
N ASN A 234 10.57 2.57 -3.97
CA ASN A 234 11.38 2.91 -5.14
C ASN A 234 11.08 2.02 -6.35
N LEU A 235 10.80 0.74 -6.14
CA LEU A 235 10.38 -0.18 -7.21
C LEU A 235 9.03 0.22 -7.78
N ARG A 236 8.06 0.52 -6.93
CA ARG A 236 6.72 0.95 -7.37
C ARG A 236 6.77 2.27 -8.14
N ASP A 237 7.46 3.26 -7.58
CA ASP A 237 7.57 4.59 -8.20
C ASP A 237 8.39 4.53 -9.50
N GLY A 238 9.42 3.69 -9.55
CA GLY A 238 10.21 3.44 -10.75
C GLY A 238 9.41 2.76 -11.87
N ALA A 239 8.60 1.77 -11.54
CA ALA A 239 7.71 1.10 -12.49
C ALA A 239 6.66 2.06 -13.06
N ALA A 240 6.01 2.84 -12.20
CA ALA A 240 5.02 3.85 -12.62
C ALA A 240 5.65 4.89 -13.57
N LYS A 241 6.83 5.40 -13.24
CA LYS A 241 7.55 6.35 -14.09
C LYS A 241 7.93 5.75 -15.44
N THR A 242 8.38 4.50 -15.47
CA THR A 242 8.73 3.81 -16.72
C THR A 242 7.52 3.62 -17.61
N ILE A 243 6.37 3.25 -17.06
CA ILE A 243 5.12 3.11 -17.82
C ILE A 243 4.69 4.44 -18.43
N LEU A 244 4.75 5.54 -17.67
CA LEU A 244 4.43 6.88 -18.18
C LEU A 244 5.36 7.31 -19.31
N ASN A 245 6.67 7.11 -19.16
CA ASN A 245 7.64 7.45 -20.20
C ASN A 245 7.39 6.66 -21.50
N VAL A 246 7.08 5.36 -21.41
CA VAL A 246 6.77 4.53 -22.59
C VAL A 246 5.48 5.02 -23.26
N ALA A 247 4.48 5.45 -22.50
CA ALA A 247 3.25 6.01 -23.07
C ALA A 247 3.52 7.30 -23.85
N ASP A 248 4.35 8.20 -23.32
CA ASP A 248 4.75 9.44 -23.99
C ASP A 248 5.56 9.16 -25.26
N GLU A 249 6.49 8.19 -25.25
CA GLU A 249 7.26 7.77 -26.43
C GLU A 249 6.36 7.19 -27.53
N ILE A 250 5.35 6.39 -27.17
CA ILE A 250 4.36 5.88 -28.12
C ILE A 250 3.59 7.02 -28.78
N GLU A 251 3.19 8.02 -28.03
CA GLU A 251 2.47 9.20 -28.56
C GLU A 251 3.32 9.96 -29.59
N ILE A 252 4.61 10.18 -29.29
CA ILE A 252 5.55 10.82 -30.21
C ILE A 252 5.68 10.03 -31.53
N VAL A 253 5.84 8.72 -31.45
CA VAL A 253 5.96 7.85 -32.63
C VAL A 253 4.67 7.88 -33.44
N GLN A 254 3.51 7.88 -32.82
CA GLN A 254 2.21 7.99 -33.51
C GLN A 254 2.09 9.30 -34.27
N HIS A 255 2.49 10.43 -33.68
CA HIS A 255 2.50 11.72 -34.38
C HIS A 255 3.42 11.73 -35.58
N GLN A 256 4.64 11.21 -35.44
CA GLN A 256 5.62 11.13 -36.53
C GLN A 256 5.09 10.26 -37.72
N TRP A 257 4.47 9.14 -37.40
CA TRP A 257 3.85 8.29 -38.42
C TRP A 257 2.71 9.00 -39.17
N ASN A 258 1.83 9.65 -38.43
CA ASN A 258 0.72 10.41 -39.00
C ASN A 258 1.20 11.49 -39.98
N ASP A 259 2.24 12.24 -39.61
CA ASP A 259 2.81 13.27 -40.47
C ASP A 259 3.50 12.68 -41.67
N SER A 260 4.23 11.56 -41.53
CA SER A 260 4.82 10.83 -42.62
C SER A 260 3.76 10.30 -43.63
N PHE A 261 2.66 9.74 -43.14
CA PHE A 261 1.53 9.33 -43.94
C PHE A 261 0.89 10.47 -44.72
N LYS A 262 0.65 11.63 -44.03
CA LYS A 262 0.14 12.84 -44.70
C LYS A 262 1.07 13.30 -45.83
N GLN A 263 2.38 13.23 -45.63
CA GLN A 263 3.37 13.59 -46.66
C GLN A 263 3.34 12.61 -47.85
N ILE A 264 3.28 11.31 -47.59
CA ILE A 264 3.14 10.29 -48.64
C ILE A 264 1.86 10.55 -49.46
N ILE A 265 0.74 10.81 -48.84
CA ILE A 265 -0.53 11.11 -49.51
C ILE A 265 -0.41 12.36 -50.39
N ARG A 266 0.24 13.42 -49.90
CA ARG A 266 0.48 14.63 -50.69
C ARG A 266 1.32 14.35 -51.94
N LEU A 267 2.39 13.58 -51.84
CA LEU A 267 3.25 13.20 -52.93
C LEU A 267 2.50 12.34 -53.96
N LEU A 268 1.68 11.37 -53.53
CA LEU A 268 0.87 10.52 -54.41
C LEU A 268 -0.21 11.29 -55.17
N ARG A 269 -0.70 12.42 -54.61
CA ARG A 269 -1.68 13.32 -55.27
C ARG A 269 -1.08 14.37 -56.19
N GLY A 270 0.23 14.27 -56.48
CA GLY A 270 0.93 15.17 -57.41
C GLY A 270 1.15 16.58 -56.85
N GLY A 271 1.13 16.74 -55.53
CA GLY A 271 1.49 17.99 -54.87
C GLY A 271 3.01 18.15 -54.84
N SER A 272 3.52 19.17 -55.48
CA SER A 272 4.93 19.59 -55.37
C SER A 272 5.21 19.95 -53.90
N SER A 273 6.36 19.50 -53.39
CA SER A 273 6.90 19.96 -52.12
C SER A 273 7.22 21.44 -52.21
N GLU A 274 6.45 22.30 -51.52
CA GLU A 274 6.90 23.63 -51.09
C GLU A 274 7.65 23.55 -49.80
#